data_90feb407243e97eade92644dc652894c
#
_entry.id   90feb407243e97eade92644dc652894c
#
_cell.length_a   1.000
_cell.length_b   1.000
_cell.length_c   1.000
_cell.angle_alpha   90.00
_cell.angle_beta   90.00
_cell.angle_gamma   90.00
#
_symmetry.space_group_name_H-M   'P 1'
#
loop_
_entity.id
_entity.type
_entity.pdbx_description
1 polymer ?
#
loop_
_entity_poly.entity_id
_entity_poly.type
_entity_poly.pdbx_seq_one_letter_code
_entity_poly.pdbx_strand_id
1 'polypeptide(L)'
;KEYLKFSNSNKKLDKIPNWLDVKKSDIKIFNLTPVETCPYAYDCQKVYKCYAISLEEYRPDFKANNKYNFDLLRKHHKSIDKMADLIDSSLKQHNCKIVRIHSSGDFFNERYLKAWLKVARNNKDIIFYAYTTSIPFWINNLDEINSLENFKLIASLGTNNQDHLIKKYNLQFSKVVYSENE
;
A
#
# COMPACT_ATOMS: atom_id res chain seq x y z
N LYS A 1 -15.28 -18.57 6.61
CA LYS A 1 -14.17 -17.68 7.00
C LYS A 1 -14.14 -16.48 6.06
N GLU A 2 -14.05 -15.26 6.59
CA GLU A 2 -13.94 -14.05 5.78
C GLU A 2 -12.49 -13.87 5.32
N TYR A 3 -12.29 -13.49 4.05
CA TYR A 3 -10.98 -13.20 3.48
C TYR A 3 -10.97 -11.81 2.85
N LEU A 4 -9.85 -11.13 2.94
CA LEU A 4 -9.60 -9.89 2.22
C LEU A 4 -9.51 -10.15 0.71
N LYS A 5 -9.89 -9.16 -0.06
CA LYS A 5 -9.91 -9.25 -1.52
C LYS A 5 -8.66 -8.61 -2.12
N PHE A 6 -7.91 -9.38 -2.87
CA PHE A 6 -6.78 -8.93 -3.67
C PHE A 6 -7.23 -8.85 -5.14
N SER A 7 -6.74 -7.86 -5.86
CA SER A 7 -6.94 -7.73 -7.30
C SER A 7 -5.68 -8.15 -8.07
N ASN A 8 -5.86 -8.48 -9.34
CA ASN A 8 -4.76 -8.75 -10.24
C ASN A 8 -4.04 -7.45 -10.63
N SER A 9 -2.83 -7.57 -11.18
CA SER A 9 -2.05 -6.44 -11.66
C SER A 9 -2.82 -5.62 -12.71
N ASN A 10 -2.57 -4.32 -12.75
CA ASN A 10 -3.18 -3.39 -13.70
C ASN A 10 -2.23 -3.03 -14.85
N LYS A 11 -2.70 -2.24 -15.83
CA LYS A 11 -1.92 -1.81 -17.00
C LYS A 11 -0.61 -1.09 -16.66
N LYS A 12 -0.49 -0.44 -15.50
CA LYS A 12 0.76 0.21 -15.07
C LYS A 12 1.89 -0.78 -14.81
N LEU A 13 1.55 -2.06 -14.60
CA LEU A 13 2.50 -3.14 -14.38
C LEU A 13 2.74 -4.00 -15.65
N ASP A 14 2.24 -3.56 -16.81
CA ASP A 14 2.43 -4.28 -18.08
C ASP A 14 3.90 -4.23 -18.59
N LYS A 15 4.69 -3.28 -18.10
CA LYS A 15 6.11 -3.12 -18.45
C LYS A 15 7.03 -3.72 -17.38
N ILE A 16 6.79 -4.99 -17.01
CA ILE A 16 7.73 -5.72 -16.16
C ILE A 16 8.97 -6.03 -17.00
N PRO A 17 10.18 -5.68 -16.54
CA PRO A 17 11.38 -6.02 -17.26
C PRO A 17 11.52 -7.54 -17.42
N ASN A 18 11.87 -7.99 -18.64
CA ASN A 18 11.99 -9.43 -18.95
C ASN A 18 13.06 -10.16 -18.12
N TRP A 19 14.00 -9.44 -17.52
CA TRP A 19 15.02 -10.02 -16.62
C TRP A 19 14.49 -10.37 -15.22
N LEU A 20 13.30 -9.84 -14.85
CA LEU A 20 12.58 -10.30 -13.67
C LEU A 20 11.78 -11.53 -14.09
N ASP A 21 12.11 -12.69 -13.53
CA ASP A 21 11.31 -13.93 -13.70
C ASP A 21 9.97 -13.84 -12.93
N VAL A 22 9.18 -12.85 -13.31
CA VAL A 22 7.87 -12.54 -12.71
C VAL A 22 6.85 -12.33 -13.82
N LYS A 23 5.79 -13.08 -13.77
CA LYS A 23 4.62 -12.90 -14.65
C LYS A 23 3.64 -11.92 -14.02
N LYS A 24 2.84 -11.26 -14.86
CA LYS A 24 1.75 -10.38 -14.38
C LYS A 24 0.79 -11.09 -13.42
N SER A 25 0.54 -12.37 -13.61
CA SER A 25 -0.27 -13.22 -12.72
C SER A 25 0.32 -13.37 -11.31
N ASP A 26 1.65 -13.21 -11.17
CA ASP A 26 2.38 -13.34 -9.91
C ASP A 26 2.27 -12.09 -9.03
N ILE A 27 1.65 -11.02 -9.56
CA ILE A 27 1.50 -9.75 -8.87
C ILE A 27 0.07 -9.60 -8.39
N LYS A 28 -0.11 -9.33 -7.11
CA LYS A 28 -1.40 -8.98 -6.51
C LYS A 28 -1.36 -7.56 -5.96
N ILE A 29 -2.52 -6.92 -6.01
CA ILE A 29 -2.71 -5.56 -5.50
C ILE A 29 -3.74 -5.62 -4.38
N PHE A 30 -3.39 -5.05 -3.25
CA PHE A 30 -4.29 -4.87 -2.12
C PHE A 30 -4.73 -3.41 -2.02
N ASN A 31 -6.02 -3.16 -1.85
CA ASN A 31 -6.57 -1.81 -1.83
C ASN A 31 -7.51 -1.58 -0.68
N LEU A 32 -7.59 -0.32 -0.26
CA LEU A 32 -8.53 0.20 0.73
C LEU A 32 -9.29 1.42 0.18
N THR A 33 -10.33 1.83 0.87
CA THR A 33 -11.07 3.06 0.59
C THR A 33 -10.13 4.27 0.59
N PRO A 34 -10.07 5.05 -0.50
CA PRO A 34 -9.23 6.25 -0.53
C PRO A 34 -9.75 7.33 0.42
N VAL A 35 -8.91 8.30 0.74
CA VAL A 35 -9.17 9.43 1.65
C VAL A 35 -9.31 8.99 3.11
N GLU A 36 -10.32 8.18 3.42
CA GLU A 36 -10.60 7.70 4.78
C GLU A 36 -9.40 6.93 5.38
N THR A 37 -8.65 6.24 4.54
CA THR A 37 -7.46 5.48 4.96
C THR A 37 -6.13 6.21 4.72
N CYS A 38 -6.16 7.49 4.34
CA CYS A 38 -4.97 8.28 3.97
C CYS A 38 -4.75 9.45 4.94
N PRO A 39 -4.30 9.20 6.20
CA PRO A 39 -4.29 10.22 7.25
C PRO A 39 -3.32 11.38 7.00
N TYR A 40 -2.28 11.18 6.21
CA TYR A 40 -1.24 12.18 5.93
C TYR A 40 -1.24 12.71 4.49
N ALA A 41 -2.14 12.22 3.64
CA ALA A 41 -2.24 12.73 2.28
C ALA A 41 -2.84 14.13 2.27
N TYR A 42 -2.24 15.05 1.52
CA TYR A 42 -2.74 16.41 1.37
C TYR A 42 -2.99 16.75 -0.10
N ASP A 43 -1.97 16.77 -0.94
CA ASP A 43 -2.10 17.24 -2.31
C ASP A 43 -3.14 16.45 -3.11
N CYS A 44 -3.15 15.15 -3.01
CA CYS A 44 -4.13 14.32 -3.71
C CYS A 44 -5.57 14.49 -3.19
N GLN A 45 -5.77 15.09 -2.02
CA GLN A 45 -7.10 15.36 -1.45
C GLN A 45 -7.53 16.82 -1.63
N LYS A 46 -6.58 17.76 -1.64
CA LYS A 46 -6.85 19.21 -1.56
C LYS A 46 -6.39 19.98 -2.78
N VAL A 47 -5.33 19.55 -3.45
CA VAL A 47 -4.72 20.28 -4.58
C VAL A 47 -5.19 19.72 -5.92
N TYR A 48 -5.23 18.39 -6.05
CA TYR A 48 -5.72 17.73 -7.26
C TYR A 48 -6.65 16.57 -6.91
N LYS A 49 -7.51 16.18 -7.86
CA LYS A 49 -8.46 15.08 -7.62
C LYS A 49 -7.72 13.76 -7.45
N CYS A 50 -7.97 13.09 -6.33
CA CYS A 50 -7.41 11.76 -6.09
C CYS A 50 -7.84 10.77 -7.18
N TYR A 51 -6.86 10.19 -7.85
CA TYR A 51 -7.07 9.19 -8.90
C TYR A 51 -7.95 8.01 -8.45
N ALA A 52 -7.78 7.56 -7.19
CA ALA A 52 -8.54 6.42 -6.67
C ALA A 52 -10.03 6.77 -6.47
N ILE A 53 -10.36 8.01 -6.10
CA ILE A 53 -11.75 8.48 -6.06
C ILE A 53 -12.36 8.43 -7.45
N SER A 54 -11.65 8.96 -8.44
CA SER A 54 -12.12 8.93 -9.83
C SER A 54 -12.35 7.49 -10.31
N LEU A 55 -11.46 6.57 -9.94
CA LEU A 55 -11.62 5.16 -10.32
C LEU A 55 -12.86 4.52 -9.65
N GLU A 56 -13.16 4.87 -8.39
CA GLU A 56 -14.35 4.36 -7.69
C GLU A 56 -15.67 4.88 -8.30
N GLU A 57 -15.66 6.06 -8.93
CA GLU A 57 -16.82 6.59 -9.66
C GLU A 57 -17.20 5.73 -10.88
N TYR A 58 -16.20 5.16 -11.57
CA TYR A 58 -16.39 4.34 -12.77
C TYR A 58 -16.38 2.83 -12.51
N ARG A 59 -15.96 2.40 -11.32
CA ARG A 59 -15.79 1.00 -10.97
C ARG A 59 -16.47 0.67 -9.64
N PRO A 60 -17.78 0.43 -9.62
CA PRO A 60 -18.52 0.08 -8.40
C PRO A 60 -17.97 -1.17 -7.70
N ASP A 61 -17.50 -2.17 -8.45
CA ASP A 61 -16.85 -3.37 -7.95
C ASP A 61 -15.55 -3.05 -7.19
N PHE A 62 -14.74 -2.14 -7.72
CA PHE A 62 -13.52 -1.67 -7.09
C PHE A 62 -13.82 -0.95 -5.77
N LYS A 63 -14.80 -0.03 -5.79
CA LYS A 63 -15.27 0.66 -4.59
C LYS A 63 -15.78 -0.30 -3.51
N ALA A 64 -16.63 -1.25 -3.90
CA ALA A 64 -17.18 -2.23 -2.98
C ALA A 64 -16.09 -3.13 -2.35
N ASN A 65 -15.09 -3.54 -3.13
CA ASN A 65 -13.98 -4.35 -2.63
C ASN A 65 -13.07 -3.56 -1.67
N ASN A 66 -12.76 -2.30 -1.99
CA ASN A 66 -11.96 -1.42 -1.13
C ASN A 66 -12.63 -1.20 0.22
N LYS A 67 -13.94 -0.90 0.18
CA LYS A 67 -14.74 -0.72 1.39
C LYS A 67 -14.82 -1.99 2.23
N TYR A 68 -15.07 -3.13 1.60
CA TYR A 68 -15.12 -4.43 2.28
C TYR A 68 -13.80 -4.72 3.01
N ASN A 69 -12.66 -4.54 2.34
CA ASN A 69 -11.35 -4.75 2.94
C ASN A 69 -11.13 -3.84 4.15
N PHE A 70 -11.45 -2.56 4.01
CA PHE A 70 -11.29 -1.60 5.09
C PHE A 70 -12.20 -1.93 6.28
N ASP A 71 -13.48 -2.20 6.05
CA ASP A 71 -14.44 -2.54 7.10
C ASP A 71 -14.01 -3.79 7.88
N LEU A 72 -13.48 -4.79 7.17
CA LEU A 72 -13.02 -6.02 7.79
C LEU A 72 -11.75 -5.81 8.64
N LEU A 73 -10.78 -5.06 8.14
CA LEU A 73 -9.56 -4.71 8.90
C LEU A 73 -9.88 -3.80 10.09
N ARG A 74 -10.81 -2.84 9.92
CA ARG A 74 -11.20 -1.90 10.96
C ARG A 74 -11.81 -2.58 12.18
N LYS A 75 -12.50 -3.72 12.02
CA LYS A 75 -12.97 -4.53 13.14
C LYS A 75 -11.82 -4.96 14.07
N HIS A 76 -10.61 -5.06 13.54
CA HIS A 76 -9.41 -5.53 14.25
C HIS A 76 -8.32 -4.45 14.42
N HIS A 77 -8.63 -3.17 14.18
CA HIS A 77 -7.66 -2.07 14.13
C HIS A 77 -6.80 -1.89 15.39
N LYS A 78 -7.23 -2.43 16.53
CA LYS A 78 -6.49 -2.39 17.80
C LYS A 78 -5.51 -3.55 17.98
N SER A 79 -5.56 -4.57 17.13
CA SER A 79 -4.75 -5.77 17.25
C SER A 79 -3.89 -6.00 16.00
N ILE A 80 -2.58 -5.84 16.13
CA ILE A 80 -1.61 -6.15 15.06
C ILE A 80 -1.77 -7.61 14.63
N ASP A 81 -1.84 -8.54 15.59
CA ASP A 81 -1.90 -9.97 15.31
C ASP A 81 -3.14 -10.36 14.54
N LYS A 82 -4.32 -9.89 14.94
CA LYS A 82 -5.57 -10.20 14.23
C LYS A 82 -5.59 -9.63 12.80
N MET A 83 -5.06 -8.43 12.61
CA MET A 83 -4.92 -7.86 11.26
C MET A 83 -3.90 -8.66 10.43
N ALA A 84 -2.75 -9.02 11.01
CA ALA A 84 -1.73 -9.80 10.32
C ALA A 84 -2.25 -11.20 9.94
N ASP A 85 -2.93 -11.89 10.84
CA ASP A 85 -3.51 -13.22 10.59
C ASP A 85 -4.58 -13.18 9.49
N LEU A 86 -5.40 -12.12 9.47
CA LEU A 86 -6.38 -11.89 8.43
C LEU A 86 -5.73 -11.65 7.06
N ILE A 87 -4.72 -10.79 7.01
CA ILE A 87 -3.95 -10.51 5.78
C ILE A 87 -3.26 -11.78 5.29
N ASP A 88 -2.51 -12.45 6.15
CA ASP A 88 -1.74 -13.65 5.82
C ASP A 88 -2.63 -14.79 5.33
N SER A 89 -3.73 -15.06 6.04
CA SER A 89 -4.68 -16.10 5.63
C SER A 89 -5.37 -15.78 4.30
N SER A 90 -5.60 -14.49 4.01
CA SER A 90 -6.15 -14.05 2.73
C SER A 90 -5.13 -14.15 1.61
N LEU A 91 -3.87 -13.78 1.88
CA LEU A 91 -2.77 -13.87 0.93
C LEU A 91 -2.51 -15.31 0.48
N LYS A 92 -2.61 -16.27 1.39
CA LYS A 92 -2.47 -17.72 1.11
C LYS A 92 -3.50 -18.31 0.15
N GLN A 93 -4.58 -17.57 -0.15
CA GLN A 93 -5.53 -17.95 -1.21
C GLN A 93 -5.00 -17.64 -2.61
N HIS A 94 -3.84 -16.99 -2.72
CA HIS A 94 -3.24 -16.55 -3.96
C HIS A 94 -1.83 -17.11 -4.10
N ASN A 95 -1.50 -17.52 -5.33
CA ASN A 95 -0.11 -17.81 -5.68
C ASN A 95 0.50 -16.53 -6.26
N CYS A 96 1.29 -15.80 -5.46
CA CYS A 96 1.91 -14.55 -5.90
C CYS A 96 3.36 -14.43 -5.41
N LYS A 97 4.18 -13.71 -6.16
CA LYS A 97 5.57 -13.39 -5.83
C LYS A 97 5.73 -11.93 -5.38
N ILE A 98 4.79 -11.07 -5.78
CA ILE A 98 4.83 -9.63 -5.48
C ILE A 98 3.45 -9.16 -5.03
N VAL A 99 3.42 -8.38 -3.97
CA VAL A 99 2.23 -7.68 -3.49
C VAL A 99 2.48 -6.18 -3.51
N ARG A 100 1.70 -5.46 -4.31
CA ARG A 100 1.58 -4.01 -4.18
C ARG A 100 0.57 -3.69 -3.10
N ILE A 101 1.04 -3.11 -2.02
CA ILE A 101 0.16 -2.62 -0.96
C ILE A 101 -0.27 -1.22 -1.36
N HIS A 102 -1.57 -1.03 -1.57
CA HIS A 102 -2.25 0.19 -1.95
C HIS A 102 -1.91 0.75 -3.36
N SER A 103 -2.79 0.53 -4.32
CA SER A 103 -2.98 1.45 -5.43
C SER A 103 -4.11 2.44 -5.12
N SER A 104 -4.91 2.15 -4.10
CA SER A 104 -5.93 3.00 -3.48
C SER A 104 -5.88 2.85 -1.97
N GLY A 105 -5.97 3.96 -1.23
CA GLY A 105 -5.80 4.00 0.21
C GLY A 105 -4.34 4.11 0.65
N ASP A 106 -4.10 4.08 1.95
CA ASP A 106 -2.79 4.13 2.58
C ASP A 106 -2.82 3.42 3.94
N PHE A 107 -1.74 3.43 4.69
CA PHE A 107 -1.70 2.92 6.05
C PHE A 107 -2.53 3.83 6.97
N PHE A 108 -3.73 3.40 7.31
CA PHE A 108 -4.69 4.20 8.08
C PHE A 108 -4.33 4.34 9.56
N ASN A 109 -3.47 3.47 10.09
CA ASN A 109 -2.81 3.62 11.39
C ASN A 109 -1.50 2.83 11.44
N GLU A 110 -0.69 3.10 12.47
CA GLU A 110 0.62 2.47 12.63
C GLU A 110 0.53 0.96 12.91
N ARG A 111 -0.50 0.50 13.63
CA ARG A 111 -0.70 -0.94 13.90
C ARG A 111 -0.96 -1.73 12.63
N TYR A 112 -1.64 -1.12 11.67
CA TYR A 112 -1.88 -1.73 10.37
C TYR A 112 -0.59 -1.83 9.54
N LEU A 113 0.28 -0.82 9.57
CA LEU A 113 1.62 -0.96 8.99
C LEU A 113 2.39 -2.10 9.65
N LYS A 114 2.39 -2.18 10.99
CA LYS A 114 3.06 -3.28 11.73
C LYS A 114 2.47 -4.65 11.40
N ALA A 115 1.19 -4.74 11.12
CA ALA A 115 0.58 -5.99 10.65
C ALA A 115 1.17 -6.45 9.31
N TRP A 116 1.36 -5.53 8.36
CA TRP A 116 2.03 -5.83 7.10
C TRP A 116 3.50 -6.20 7.28
N LEU A 117 4.23 -5.57 8.19
CA LEU A 117 5.62 -5.95 8.51
C LEU A 117 5.68 -7.38 9.06
N LYS A 118 4.73 -7.75 9.92
CA LYS A 118 4.61 -9.13 10.42
C LYS A 118 4.32 -10.12 9.30
N VAL A 119 3.41 -9.79 8.38
CA VAL A 119 3.10 -10.62 7.20
C VAL A 119 4.33 -10.77 6.31
N ALA A 120 5.07 -9.71 6.04
CA ALA A 120 6.29 -9.75 5.24
C ALA A 120 7.37 -10.65 5.88
N ARG A 121 7.53 -10.57 7.19
CA ARG A 121 8.45 -11.42 7.95
C ARG A 121 8.12 -12.90 7.83
N ASN A 122 6.82 -13.23 7.77
CA ASN A 122 6.32 -14.61 7.66
C ASN A 122 6.33 -15.14 6.21
N ASN A 123 6.47 -14.26 5.21
CA ASN A 123 6.40 -14.61 3.78
C ASN A 123 7.62 -14.08 3.04
N LYS A 124 8.81 -14.59 3.37
CA LYS A 124 10.10 -14.09 2.85
C LYS A 124 10.26 -14.22 1.34
N ASP A 125 9.55 -15.15 0.71
CA ASP A 125 9.58 -15.38 -0.73
C ASP A 125 8.68 -14.42 -1.52
N ILE A 126 7.90 -13.57 -0.83
CA ILE A 126 7.02 -12.58 -1.44
C ILE A 126 7.61 -11.18 -1.21
N ILE A 127 7.72 -10.40 -2.28
CA ILE A 127 8.13 -9.00 -2.22
C ILE A 127 6.90 -8.12 -1.98
N PHE A 128 6.96 -7.30 -0.97
CA PHE A 128 5.94 -6.31 -0.63
C PHE A 128 6.46 -4.91 -0.91
N TYR A 129 5.65 -4.08 -1.57
CA TYR A 129 5.99 -2.66 -1.73
C TYR A 129 4.75 -1.77 -1.67
N ALA A 130 4.97 -0.54 -1.22
CA ALA A 130 3.91 0.47 -1.13
C ALA A 130 4.46 1.87 -1.42
N TYR A 131 3.61 2.68 -2.04
CA TYR A 131 3.74 4.14 -2.03
C TYR A 131 2.93 4.67 -0.86
N THR A 132 3.50 5.57 -0.07
CA THR A 132 2.82 6.04 1.14
C THR A 132 3.08 7.51 1.43
N THR A 133 2.06 8.18 1.96
CA THR A 133 2.16 9.50 2.59
C THR A 133 2.26 9.39 4.12
N SER A 134 2.12 8.18 4.67
CA SER A 134 2.16 7.93 6.13
C SER A 134 3.58 7.90 6.67
N ILE A 135 4.34 8.96 6.40
CA ILE A 135 5.77 9.09 6.73
C ILE A 135 6.05 8.95 8.24
N PRO A 136 5.24 9.51 9.16
CA PRO A 136 5.48 9.32 10.59
C PRO A 136 5.46 7.84 11.01
N PHE A 137 4.56 7.04 10.45
CA PHE A 137 4.51 5.60 10.76
C PHE A 137 5.75 4.88 10.24
N TRP A 138 6.24 5.26 9.06
CA TRP A 138 7.47 4.71 8.50
C TRP A 138 8.66 5.01 9.42
N ILE A 139 8.84 6.26 9.84
CA ILE A 139 9.96 6.69 10.67
C ILE A 139 9.96 5.99 12.03
N ASN A 140 8.78 5.85 12.64
CA ASN A 140 8.65 5.14 13.92
C ASN A 140 9.04 3.65 13.83
N ASN A 141 9.06 3.09 12.63
CA ASN A 141 9.37 1.68 12.39
C ASN A 141 10.57 1.51 11.42
N LEU A 142 11.42 2.51 11.30
CA LEU A 142 12.48 2.59 10.29
C LEU A 142 13.45 1.41 10.36
N ASP A 143 13.92 1.07 11.56
CA ASP A 143 14.87 -0.03 11.77
C ASP A 143 14.26 -1.38 11.38
N GLU A 144 13.00 -1.62 11.76
CA GLU A 144 12.29 -2.84 11.41
C GLU A 144 12.09 -2.95 9.90
N ILE A 145 11.67 -1.86 9.25
CA ILE A 145 11.47 -1.82 7.79
C ILE A 145 12.79 -2.06 7.06
N ASN A 146 13.88 -1.42 7.51
CA ASN A 146 15.20 -1.59 6.90
C ASN A 146 15.77 -3.01 7.11
N SER A 147 15.34 -3.71 8.14
CA SER A 147 15.75 -5.11 8.38
C SER A 147 15.07 -6.12 7.47
N LEU A 148 13.97 -5.74 6.78
CA LEU A 148 13.22 -6.62 5.89
C LEU A 148 13.66 -6.42 4.43
N GLU A 149 14.34 -7.42 3.86
CA GLU A 149 14.79 -7.37 2.46
C GLU A 149 13.61 -7.35 1.48
N ASN A 150 12.49 -7.96 1.86
CA ASN A 150 11.30 -8.14 1.03
C ASN A 150 10.19 -7.10 1.29
N PHE A 151 10.46 -6.02 2.04
CA PHE A 151 9.48 -4.96 2.28
C PHE A 151 10.05 -3.59 1.89
N LYS A 152 9.44 -2.92 0.91
CA LYS A 152 9.93 -1.66 0.36
C LYS A 152 8.87 -0.57 0.41
N LEU A 153 9.21 0.57 0.97
CA LEU A 153 8.37 1.76 0.96
C LEU A 153 8.97 2.85 0.06
N ILE A 154 8.09 3.60 -0.59
CA ILE A 154 8.40 4.76 -1.41
C ILE A 154 7.52 5.90 -0.91
N ALA A 155 8.12 6.97 -0.43
CA ALA A 155 7.41 8.14 0.03
C ALA A 155 6.75 8.86 -1.15
N SER A 156 5.48 9.21 -1.02
CA SER A 156 4.80 10.12 -1.95
C SER A 156 4.89 11.54 -1.42
N LEU A 157 5.45 12.46 -2.20
CA LEU A 157 5.43 13.88 -1.88
C LEU A 157 4.01 14.44 -1.92
N GLY A 158 3.78 15.57 -1.24
CA GLY A 158 2.45 16.17 -1.11
C GLY A 158 1.72 15.70 0.14
N THR A 159 2.46 15.52 1.22
CA THR A 159 1.93 15.12 2.53
C THR A 159 1.42 16.34 3.32
N ASN A 160 0.63 16.08 4.33
CA ASN A 160 0.20 17.11 5.28
C ASN A 160 1.38 17.46 6.23
N ASN A 161 2.24 18.40 5.80
CA ASN A 161 3.39 18.93 6.55
C ASN A 161 4.47 17.88 6.94
N GLN A 162 4.56 16.76 6.24
CA GLN A 162 5.52 15.69 6.54
C GLN A 162 6.67 15.58 5.52
N ASP A 163 6.64 16.33 4.42
CA ASP A 163 7.62 16.23 3.34
C ASP A 163 9.06 16.52 3.79
N HIS A 164 9.25 17.39 4.79
CA HIS A 164 10.57 17.66 5.37
C HIS A 164 11.23 16.43 6.00
N LEU A 165 10.43 15.47 6.48
CA LEU A 165 10.92 14.23 7.05
C LEU A 165 11.51 13.29 5.99
N ILE A 166 10.99 13.34 4.77
CA ILE A 166 11.50 12.55 3.64
C ILE A 166 12.97 12.89 3.40
N LYS A 167 13.28 14.18 3.35
CA LYS A 167 14.66 14.67 3.22
C LYS A 167 15.50 14.37 4.47
N LYS A 168 14.96 14.64 5.66
CA LYS A 168 15.66 14.44 6.94
C LYS A 168 16.15 13.00 7.12
N TYR A 169 15.32 12.02 6.74
CA TYR A 169 15.62 10.59 6.89
C TYR A 169 16.12 9.93 5.61
N ASN A 170 16.40 10.73 4.56
CA ASN A 170 16.88 10.26 3.26
C ASN A 170 16.03 9.10 2.69
N LEU A 171 14.71 9.26 2.74
CA LEU A 171 13.78 8.24 2.25
C LEU A 171 13.69 8.28 0.73
N GLN A 172 13.56 7.11 0.09
CA GLN A 172 13.20 7.06 -1.33
C GLN A 172 11.82 7.66 -1.54
N PHE A 173 11.65 8.48 -2.57
CA PHE A 173 10.40 9.15 -2.82
C PHE A 173 10.00 9.19 -4.30
N SER A 174 8.72 9.41 -4.54
CA SER A 174 8.12 9.73 -5.83
C SER A 174 7.36 11.05 -5.75
N LYS A 175 7.31 11.75 -6.89
CA LYS A 175 6.62 13.02 -7.07
C LYS A 175 5.70 12.90 -8.29
N VAL A 176 4.53 13.50 -8.23
CA VAL A 176 3.69 13.70 -9.43
C VAL A 176 4.32 14.80 -10.27
N VAL A 177 4.53 14.51 -11.55
CA VAL A 177 5.06 15.47 -12.53
C VAL A 177 4.01 15.71 -13.60
N TYR A 178 3.92 16.93 -14.09
CA TYR A 178 2.96 17.37 -15.10
C TYR A 178 3.60 17.61 -16.46
N SER A 179 4.93 17.63 -16.51
CA SER A 179 5.70 17.78 -17.74
C SER A 179 7.00 16.98 -17.66
N GLU A 180 7.62 16.71 -18.82
CA GLU A 180 8.91 15.99 -18.90
C GLU A 180 10.08 16.78 -18.31
N ASN A 181 9.89 18.08 -18.06
CA ASN A 181 10.92 19.00 -17.55
C ASN A 181 10.87 19.18 -16.02
N GLU A 182 9.94 18.53 -15.30
CA GLU A 182 9.83 18.52 -13.85
C GLU A 182 10.47 17.28 -13.23
#